data_7a7fbdc930d41c95a6fde75790191ade
#
_entry.id   7a7fbdc930d41c95a6fde75790191ade
#
_cell.length_a   1.000
_cell.length_b   1.000
_cell.length_c   1.000
_cell.angle_alpha   90.00
_cell.angle_beta   90.00
_cell.angle_gamma   90.00
#
_symmetry.space_group_name_H-M   'P 1'
#
loop_
_entity.id
_entity.type
_entity.pdbx_description
1 polymer ?
#
loop_
_entity_poly.entity_id
_entity_poly.type
_entity_poly.pdbx_seq_one_letter_code
_entity_poly.pdbx_strand_id
1 'polypeptide(L)'
;MVNVLYELNFNWIESVPYIIPLFVGIGFFFTFKWYPSQNPGTDQKCSKGYVGYVVAKWVGWIVGTFAFCLFVLLTIAHVVDYREKREILDNNHAIVVEGMVEKYHAQPLSGHDTEHFEINGIYFEYSSGELLNGYNTPACYGGVIKENGQHLKIKYLKDDIGNNIILYIEEIE
;
A
#
# COMPACT_ATOMS: atom_id res chain seq x y z
N MET A 1 13.09 16.81 26.07
CA MET A 1 12.61 17.44 24.80
C MET A 1 11.85 16.37 24.04
N VAL A 2 10.62 16.61 23.59
CA VAL A 2 9.84 15.59 22.87
C VAL A 2 10.43 15.45 21.46
N ASN A 3 10.87 14.25 21.09
CA ASN A 3 11.43 13.97 19.76
C ASN A 3 10.45 13.06 18.99
N VAL A 4 9.62 13.65 18.12
CA VAL A 4 8.68 12.89 17.28
C VAL A 4 9.47 12.21 16.15
N LEU A 5 9.48 10.90 16.14
CA LEU A 5 10.18 10.08 15.14
C LEU A 5 9.29 9.73 13.95
N TYR A 6 8.00 9.53 14.18
CA TYR A 6 7.01 9.21 13.15
C TYR A 6 5.63 9.73 13.53
N GLU A 7 4.91 10.24 12.55
CA GLU A 7 3.49 10.57 12.63
C GLU A 7 2.82 10.18 11.32
N LEU A 8 1.63 9.59 11.41
CA LEU A 8 0.86 9.17 10.26
C LEU A 8 0.58 10.35 9.31
N ASN A 9 1.18 10.31 8.13
CA ASN A 9 0.96 11.26 7.05
C ASN A 9 0.57 10.54 5.77
N PHE A 10 -0.23 11.20 4.93
CA PHE A 10 -0.60 10.64 3.63
C PHE A 10 0.62 10.56 2.72
N ASN A 11 1.04 9.34 2.41
CA ASN A 11 2.20 9.10 1.56
C ASN A 11 1.76 8.65 0.16
N TRP A 12 1.97 9.51 -0.84
CA TRP A 12 1.66 9.18 -2.23
C TRP A 12 2.46 8.00 -2.78
N ILE A 13 3.65 7.73 -2.23
CA ILE A 13 4.51 6.63 -2.68
C ILE A 13 3.86 5.29 -2.32
N GLU A 14 3.19 5.18 -1.19
CA GLU A 14 2.44 3.99 -0.78
C GLU A 14 1.22 3.75 -1.67
N SER A 15 0.75 4.80 -2.36
CA SER A 15 -0.32 4.70 -3.36
C SER A 15 0.15 4.19 -4.73
N VAL A 16 1.46 4.10 -4.99
CA VAL A 16 2.03 3.66 -6.29
C VAL A 16 1.53 2.28 -6.72
N PRO A 17 1.43 1.25 -5.85
CA PRO A 17 0.90 -0.05 -6.24
C PRO A 17 -0.52 0.00 -6.81
N TYR A 18 -1.35 0.94 -6.35
CA TYR A 18 -2.72 1.12 -6.84
C TYR A 18 -2.75 1.71 -8.26
N ILE A 19 -1.68 2.37 -8.70
CA ILE A 19 -1.56 2.95 -10.05
C ILE A 19 -1.25 1.86 -11.10
N ILE A 20 -0.69 0.72 -10.71
CA ILE A 20 -0.32 -0.37 -11.63
C ILE A 20 -1.49 -0.83 -12.50
N PRO A 21 -2.70 -1.11 -11.95
CA PRO A 21 -3.86 -1.49 -12.78
C PRO A 21 -4.22 -0.43 -13.82
N LEU A 22 -4.05 0.85 -13.51
CA LEU A 22 -4.30 1.96 -14.43
C LEU A 22 -3.34 1.89 -15.63
N PHE A 23 -2.04 1.70 -15.40
CA PHE A 23 -1.06 1.57 -16.49
C PHE A 23 -1.30 0.34 -17.35
N VAL A 24 -1.69 -0.78 -16.73
CA VAL A 24 -2.10 -1.98 -17.46
C VAL A 24 -3.28 -1.67 -18.37
N GLY A 25 -4.34 -1.03 -17.85
CA GLY A 25 -5.51 -0.64 -18.62
C GLY A 25 -5.18 0.31 -19.77
N ILE A 26 -4.35 1.31 -19.53
CA ILE A 26 -3.87 2.27 -20.53
C ILE A 26 -3.04 1.53 -21.61
N GLY A 27 -2.13 0.63 -21.21
CA GLY A 27 -1.33 -0.17 -22.12
C GLY A 27 -2.21 -1.00 -23.06
N PHE A 28 -3.22 -1.68 -22.55
CA PHE A 28 -4.20 -2.40 -23.36
C PHE A 28 -4.95 -1.49 -24.34
N PHE A 29 -5.39 -0.32 -23.87
CA PHE A 29 -6.09 0.66 -24.72
C PHE A 29 -5.23 1.12 -25.90
N PHE A 30 -3.94 1.44 -25.66
CA PHE A 30 -3.03 1.91 -26.70
C PHE A 30 -2.60 0.80 -27.65
N THR A 31 -2.33 -0.40 -27.18
CA THR A 31 -1.96 -1.53 -28.06
C THR A 31 -3.06 -1.83 -29.08
N PHE A 32 -4.32 -1.73 -28.69
CA PHE A 32 -5.45 -1.97 -29.62
C PHE A 32 -5.79 -0.77 -30.49
N LYS A 33 -5.51 0.46 -30.05
CA LYS A 33 -5.65 1.65 -30.91
C LYS A 33 -4.58 1.71 -31.98
N TRP A 34 -3.38 1.22 -31.67
CA TRP A 34 -2.20 1.28 -32.56
C TRP A 34 -2.02 0.03 -33.41
N TYR A 35 -2.81 -1.02 -33.16
CA TYR A 35 -2.83 -2.17 -34.05
C TYR A 35 -3.31 -1.67 -35.42
N PRO A 36 -2.43 -1.69 -36.45
CA PRO A 36 -2.78 -1.06 -37.73
C PRO A 36 -4.05 -1.70 -38.23
N SER A 37 -5.10 -0.88 -38.38
CA SER A 37 -6.23 -1.23 -39.23
C SER A 37 -5.63 -1.34 -40.64
N GLN A 38 -5.03 -2.46 -40.95
CA GLN A 38 -4.91 -2.86 -42.35
C GLN A 38 -6.37 -2.90 -42.79
N ASN A 39 -6.82 -1.82 -43.47
CA ASN A 39 -8.14 -1.78 -44.05
C ASN A 39 -8.23 -3.02 -44.94
N PRO A 40 -8.90 -4.09 -44.49
CA PRO A 40 -9.22 -5.14 -45.40
C PRO A 40 -10.17 -4.50 -46.39
N GLY A 41 -9.81 -4.54 -47.68
CA GLY A 41 -10.76 -4.12 -48.70
C GLY A 41 -12.10 -4.76 -48.43
N THR A 42 -13.16 -4.12 -48.92
CA THR A 42 -14.57 -4.43 -48.64
C THR A 42 -14.92 -5.94 -48.78
N ASP A 43 -14.06 -6.72 -49.40
CA ASP A 43 -14.25 -8.15 -49.63
C ASP A 43 -13.70 -9.07 -48.55
N GLN A 44 -13.01 -8.53 -47.53
CA GLN A 44 -12.36 -9.32 -46.48
C GLN A 44 -13.03 -9.31 -45.10
N LYS A 45 -14.27 -8.79 -44.99
CA LYS A 45 -15.02 -8.77 -43.71
C LYS A 45 -15.24 -10.16 -43.07
N CYS A 46 -15.09 -11.23 -43.84
CA CYS A 46 -15.19 -12.61 -43.33
C CYS A 46 -13.83 -13.28 -43.07
N SER A 47 -12.71 -12.55 -43.13
CA SER A 47 -11.39 -13.16 -42.89
C SER A 47 -11.23 -13.42 -41.38
N LYS A 48 -10.60 -14.57 -41.04
CA LYS A 48 -10.24 -14.92 -39.66
C LYS A 48 -9.48 -13.80 -38.93
N GLY A 49 -8.71 -12.98 -39.68
CA GLY A 49 -7.97 -11.84 -39.13
C GLY A 49 -8.86 -10.69 -38.66
N TYR A 50 -9.97 -10.38 -39.37
CA TYR A 50 -10.91 -9.35 -38.97
C TYR A 50 -11.67 -9.72 -37.69
N VAL A 51 -12.12 -10.96 -37.58
CA VAL A 51 -12.80 -11.46 -36.38
C VAL A 51 -11.86 -11.39 -35.18
N GLY A 52 -10.59 -11.81 -35.32
CA GLY A 52 -9.57 -11.71 -34.29
C GLY A 52 -9.35 -10.27 -33.81
N TYR A 53 -9.29 -9.31 -34.73
CA TYR A 53 -9.16 -7.88 -34.39
C TYR A 53 -10.36 -7.36 -33.59
N VAL A 54 -11.58 -7.67 -34.02
CA VAL A 54 -12.80 -7.23 -33.32
C VAL A 54 -12.86 -7.80 -31.91
N VAL A 55 -12.58 -9.10 -31.75
CA VAL A 55 -12.55 -9.76 -30.43
C VAL A 55 -11.48 -9.12 -29.55
N ALA A 56 -10.26 -8.95 -30.05
CA ALA A 56 -9.17 -8.33 -29.30
C ALA A 56 -9.53 -6.90 -28.83
N LYS A 57 -10.18 -6.11 -29.70
CA LYS A 57 -10.65 -4.76 -29.36
C LYS A 57 -11.64 -4.78 -28.17
N TRP A 58 -12.63 -5.65 -28.21
CA TRP A 58 -13.60 -5.76 -27.12
C TRP A 58 -12.97 -6.25 -25.82
N VAL A 59 -12.08 -7.24 -25.89
CA VAL A 59 -11.31 -7.71 -24.73
C VAL A 59 -10.49 -6.58 -24.12
N GLY A 60 -9.79 -5.78 -24.95
CA GLY A 60 -9.03 -4.62 -24.47
C GLY A 60 -9.88 -3.58 -23.75
N TRP A 61 -11.08 -3.28 -24.28
CA TRP A 61 -12.01 -2.38 -23.63
C TRP A 61 -12.51 -2.91 -22.29
N ILE A 62 -12.89 -4.20 -22.22
CA ILE A 62 -13.37 -4.83 -20.98
C ILE A 62 -12.27 -4.83 -19.91
N VAL A 63 -11.06 -5.28 -20.28
CA VAL A 63 -9.92 -5.32 -19.36
C VAL A 63 -9.52 -3.91 -18.89
N GLY A 64 -9.48 -2.93 -19.83
CA GLY A 64 -9.15 -1.55 -19.50
C GLY A 64 -10.16 -0.90 -18.55
N THR A 65 -11.46 -1.10 -18.80
CA THR A 65 -12.52 -0.59 -17.94
C THR A 65 -12.46 -1.25 -16.55
N PHE A 66 -12.30 -2.57 -16.49
CA PHE A 66 -12.17 -3.29 -15.23
C PHE A 66 -10.96 -2.81 -14.40
N ALA A 67 -9.80 -2.67 -15.05
CA ALA A 67 -8.58 -2.18 -14.40
C ALA A 67 -8.76 -0.73 -13.87
N PHE A 68 -9.45 0.13 -14.63
CA PHE A 68 -9.75 1.49 -14.19
C PHE A 68 -10.70 1.50 -12.98
N CYS A 69 -11.77 0.70 -13.01
CA CYS A 69 -12.70 0.59 -11.88
C CYS A 69 -11.97 0.07 -10.63
N LEU A 70 -11.12 -0.94 -10.78
CA LEU A 70 -10.33 -1.48 -9.68
C LEU A 70 -9.38 -0.43 -9.10
N PHE A 71 -8.68 0.34 -9.94
CA PHE A 71 -7.85 1.45 -9.51
C PHE A 71 -8.62 2.47 -8.67
N VAL A 72 -9.81 2.90 -9.16
CA VAL A 72 -10.65 3.87 -8.45
C VAL A 72 -11.09 3.32 -7.09
N LEU A 73 -11.55 2.07 -7.04
CA LEU A 73 -11.99 1.41 -5.80
C LEU A 73 -10.87 1.31 -4.77
N LEU A 74 -9.68 0.85 -5.19
CA LEU A 74 -8.52 0.73 -4.30
C LEU A 74 -8.05 2.10 -3.79
N THR A 75 -8.05 3.13 -4.65
CA THR A 75 -7.68 4.49 -4.25
C THR A 75 -8.67 5.05 -3.22
N ILE A 76 -9.98 4.87 -3.44
CA ILE A 76 -10.99 5.30 -2.48
C ILE A 76 -10.81 4.57 -1.14
N ALA A 77 -10.63 3.25 -1.16
CA ALA A 77 -10.42 2.47 0.05
C ALA A 77 -9.20 2.95 0.84
N HIS A 78 -8.08 3.20 0.15
CA HIS A 78 -6.86 3.70 0.78
C HIS A 78 -7.04 5.10 1.42
N VAL A 79 -7.73 6.02 0.73
CA VAL A 79 -8.01 7.36 1.26
C VAL A 79 -8.97 7.31 2.46
N VAL A 80 -9.97 6.44 2.41
CA VAL A 80 -10.93 6.27 3.52
C VAL A 80 -10.22 5.71 4.75
N ASP A 81 -9.42 4.65 4.59
CA ASP A 81 -8.63 4.05 5.66
C ASP A 81 -7.66 5.07 6.30
N TYR A 82 -6.95 5.86 5.47
CA TYR A 82 -6.09 6.93 5.97
C TYR A 82 -6.88 7.96 6.81
N ARG A 83 -8.03 8.42 6.31
CA ARG A 83 -8.85 9.44 7.01
C ARG A 83 -9.35 8.92 8.35
N GLU A 84 -9.82 7.69 8.40
CA GLU A 84 -10.30 7.06 9.62
C GLU A 84 -9.18 6.97 10.67
N LYS A 85 -8.01 6.49 10.30
CA LYS A 85 -6.85 6.40 11.19
C LYS A 85 -6.34 7.77 11.63
N ARG A 86 -6.35 8.75 10.73
CA ARG A 86 -5.96 10.13 11.08
C ARG A 86 -6.95 10.76 12.05
N GLU A 87 -8.24 10.56 11.87
CA GLU A 87 -9.27 11.04 12.81
C GLU A 87 -9.13 10.40 14.20
N ILE A 88 -8.83 9.12 14.28
CA ILE A 88 -8.53 8.42 15.54
C ILE A 88 -7.33 9.06 16.24
N LEU A 89 -6.26 9.36 15.49
CA LEU A 89 -5.06 9.99 16.04
C LEU A 89 -5.33 11.42 16.53
N ASP A 90 -6.01 12.24 15.73
CA ASP A 90 -6.30 13.65 16.02
C ASP A 90 -7.25 13.81 17.20
N ASN A 91 -8.23 12.92 17.34
CA ASN A 91 -9.17 12.90 18.45
C ASN A 91 -8.62 12.22 19.74
N ASN A 92 -7.35 11.81 19.73
CA ASN A 92 -6.72 11.07 20.84
C ASN A 92 -7.47 9.79 21.25
N HIS A 93 -8.10 9.11 20.30
CA HIS A 93 -8.76 7.83 20.52
C HIS A 93 -7.80 6.64 20.28
N ALA A 94 -6.57 6.89 19.84
CA ALA A 94 -5.56 5.87 19.72
C ALA A 94 -5.14 5.32 21.09
N ILE A 95 -4.84 4.03 21.14
CA ILE A 95 -4.29 3.39 22.32
C ILE A 95 -2.84 3.85 22.48
N VAL A 96 -2.44 4.17 23.71
CA VAL A 96 -1.09 4.66 24.00
C VAL A 96 -0.35 3.62 24.83
N VAL A 97 0.89 3.32 24.42
CA VAL A 97 1.86 2.56 25.21
C VAL A 97 3.16 3.33 25.28
N GLU A 98 3.80 3.31 26.45
CA GLU A 98 5.10 3.93 26.68
C GLU A 98 5.98 2.94 27.44
N GLY A 99 7.23 2.76 26.99
CA GLY A 99 8.18 1.84 27.62
C GLY A 99 9.39 1.58 26.76
N MET A 100 10.23 0.67 27.25
CA MET A 100 11.42 0.23 26.52
C MET A 100 11.05 -0.79 25.45
N VAL A 101 11.71 -0.70 24.30
CA VAL A 101 11.67 -1.72 23.25
C VAL A 101 12.33 -2.99 23.77
N GLU A 102 11.63 -4.09 23.71
CA GLU A 102 12.07 -5.42 24.09
C GLU A 102 11.86 -6.42 22.94
N LYS A 103 12.64 -7.51 22.94
CA LYS A 103 12.54 -8.60 21.94
C LYS A 103 12.59 -8.11 20.49
N TYR A 104 13.35 -7.07 20.24
CA TYR A 104 13.49 -6.51 18.92
C TYR A 104 14.10 -7.51 17.95
N HIS A 105 13.44 -7.70 16.81
CA HIS A 105 13.89 -8.50 15.68
C HIS A 105 13.86 -7.66 14.42
N ALA A 106 15.00 -7.46 13.77
CA ALA A 106 15.12 -6.66 12.56
C ALA A 106 14.71 -7.45 11.31
N GLN A 107 13.99 -6.82 10.41
CA GLN A 107 13.72 -7.40 9.08
C GLN A 107 15.04 -7.50 8.29
N PRO A 108 15.40 -8.67 7.73
CA PRO A 108 16.57 -8.80 6.88
C PRO A 108 16.36 -8.15 5.51
N LEU A 109 17.42 -7.66 4.89
CA LEU A 109 17.38 -7.08 3.53
C LEU A 109 16.84 -8.03 2.46
N SER A 110 16.87 -9.34 2.72
CA SER A 110 16.30 -10.35 1.82
C SER A 110 14.77 -10.30 1.70
N GLY A 111 14.09 -9.58 2.60
CA GLY A 111 12.67 -9.28 2.51
C GLY A 111 11.71 -10.45 2.78
N HIS A 112 12.19 -11.57 3.35
CA HIS A 112 11.35 -12.74 3.62
C HIS A 112 10.94 -12.88 5.10
N ASP A 113 11.03 -11.80 5.87
CA ASP A 113 10.71 -11.75 7.28
C ASP A 113 10.10 -10.40 7.64
N THR A 114 9.57 -10.25 8.84
CA THR A 114 8.97 -9.03 9.37
C THR A 114 9.84 -8.43 10.46
N GLU A 115 9.77 -7.13 10.64
CA GLU A 115 10.33 -6.47 11.82
C GLU A 115 9.30 -6.51 12.95
N HIS A 116 9.72 -6.94 14.13
CA HIS A 116 8.83 -7.01 15.28
C HIS A 116 9.53 -6.70 16.60
N PHE A 117 8.77 -6.29 17.58
CA PHE A 117 9.23 -5.97 18.93
C PHE A 117 8.07 -5.96 19.93
N GLU A 118 8.39 -5.82 21.20
CA GLU A 118 7.40 -5.64 22.27
C GLU A 118 7.69 -4.37 23.07
N ILE A 119 6.64 -3.74 23.58
CA ILE A 119 6.70 -2.69 24.62
C ILE A 119 5.68 -3.04 25.70
N ASN A 120 6.13 -3.27 26.91
CA ASN A 120 5.28 -3.65 28.06
C ASN A 120 4.34 -4.84 27.75
N GLY A 121 4.85 -5.84 27.00
CA GLY A 121 4.10 -7.03 26.60
C GLY A 121 3.12 -6.82 25.46
N ILE A 122 3.09 -5.65 24.85
CA ILE A 122 2.32 -5.39 23.64
C ILE A 122 3.21 -5.64 22.43
N TYR A 123 2.82 -6.60 21.58
CA TYR A 123 3.54 -7.01 20.39
C TYR A 123 3.21 -6.13 19.19
N PHE A 124 4.23 -5.69 18.48
CA PHE A 124 4.14 -4.94 17.24
C PHE A 124 4.89 -5.68 16.15
N GLU A 125 4.31 -5.74 14.96
CA GLU A 125 4.90 -6.37 13.79
C GLU A 125 4.55 -5.57 12.54
N TYR A 126 5.52 -5.37 11.66
CA TYR A 126 5.34 -4.67 10.38
C TYR A 126 6.41 -5.08 9.38
N SER A 127 6.17 -4.82 8.11
CA SER A 127 7.14 -5.03 7.05
C SER A 127 7.02 -3.98 5.94
N SER A 128 8.08 -3.80 5.17
CA SER A 128 8.09 -2.87 4.02
C SER A 128 7.16 -3.29 2.89
N GLY A 129 6.62 -4.52 2.92
CA GLY A 129 5.68 -5.03 1.92
C GLY A 129 4.21 -4.76 2.25
N GLU A 130 3.90 -4.20 3.41
CA GLU A 130 2.53 -3.91 3.82
C GLU A 130 1.99 -2.67 3.12
N LEU A 131 0.78 -2.79 2.58
CA LEU A 131 0.05 -1.70 1.91
C LEU A 131 -0.95 -1.01 2.86
N LEU A 132 -0.69 -1.07 4.15
CA LEU A 132 -1.55 -0.49 5.19
C LEU A 132 -1.08 0.91 5.55
N ASN A 133 -2.02 1.83 5.80
CA ASN A 133 -1.69 3.12 6.39
C ASN A 133 -1.28 2.92 7.86
N GLY A 134 -0.02 3.15 8.15
CA GLY A 134 0.62 2.96 9.43
C GLY A 134 2.13 2.94 9.28
N TYR A 135 2.87 2.81 10.37
CA TYR A 135 4.33 2.67 10.33
C TYR A 135 4.71 1.30 9.77
N ASN A 136 5.42 1.29 8.64
CA ASN A 136 5.82 0.09 7.90
C ASN A 136 7.26 0.18 7.38
N THR A 137 8.10 1.02 8.00
CA THR A 137 9.48 1.25 7.57
C THR A 137 10.47 0.53 8.49
N PRO A 138 10.94 -0.67 8.12
CA PRO A 138 11.94 -1.41 8.89
C PRO A 138 13.29 -0.70 8.97
N ALA A 139 14.08 -1.04 9.98
CA ALA A 139 15.40 -0.45 10.21
C ALA A 139 16.33 -0.58 9.00
N CYS A 140 16.27 -1.68 8.26
CA CYS A 140 17.07 -1.90 7.04
C CYS A 140 16.74 -0.91 5.91
N TYR A 141 15.58 -0.25 5.96
CA TYR A 141 15.15 0.80 5.04
C TYR A 141 15.13 2.19 5.68
N GLY A 142 15.81 2.36 6.80
CA GLY A 142 15.93 3.66 7.50
C GLY A 142 14.87 3.89 8.56
N GLY A 143 14.19 2.85 9.01
CA GLY A 143 13.22 2.91 10.10
C GLY A 143 13.80 3.49 11.39
N VAL A 144 12.90 3.99 12.25
CA VAL A 144 13.26 4.71 13.48
C VAL A 144 13.45 3.79 14.68
N ILE A 145 12.90 2.57 14.64
CA ILE A 145 13.09 1.55 15.67
C ILE A 145 14.28 0.68 15.27
N LYS A 146 15.30 0.58 16.12
CA LYS A 146 16.59 0.00 15.70
C LYS A 146 17.11 -1.06 16.63
N GLU A 147 16.80 -0.99 17.92
CA GLU A 147 17.39 -1.87 18.91
C GLU A 147 16.56 -1.97 20.20
N ASN A 148 16.85 -2.97 21.00
CA ASN A 148 16.30 -3.08 22.35
C ASN A 148 16.78 -1.92 23.23
N GLY A 149 15.92 -1.47 24.15
CA GLY A 149 16.23 -0.41 25.10
C GLY A 149 15.95 1.00 24.63
N GLN A 150 15.46 1.22 23.40
CA GLN A 150 14.91 2.52 23.02
C GLN A 150 13.67 2.80 23.86
N HIS A 151 13.59 4.00 24.49
CA HIS A 151 12.43 4.40 25.26
C HIS A 151 11.45 5.12 24.34
N LEU A 152 10.36 4.47 24.00
CA LEU A 152 9.39 4.95 23.02
C LEU A 152 8.00 5.09 23.64
N LYS A 153 7.28 6.10 23.14
CA LYS A 153 5.84 6.21 23.30
C LYS A 153 5.16 6.06 21.94
N ILE A 154 4.31 5.08 21.84
CA ILE A 154 3.63 4.70 20.61
C ILE A 154 2.13 4.92 20.78
N LYS A 155 1.52 5.57 19.77
CA LYS A 155 0.07 5.56 19.60
C LYS A 155 -0.28 4.59 18.49
N TYR A 156 -1.19 3.67 18.78
CA TYR A 156 -1.58 2.61 17.86
C TYR A 156 -3.08 2.32 17.92
N LEU A 157 -3.57 1.59 16.95
CA LEU A 157 -4.91 1.02 16.94
C LEU A 157 -4.82 -0.49 16.71
N LYS A 158 -5.89 -1.21 17.10
CA LYS A 158 -6.06 -2.61 16.70
C LYS A 158 -6.91 -2.68 15.45
N ASP A 159 -6.42 -3.43 14.47
CA ASP A 159 -7.21 -3.77 13.30
C ASP A 159 -8.27 -4.86 13.63
N ASP A 160 -9.13 -5.18 12.65
CA ASP A 160 -10.17 -6.18 12.80
C ASP A 160 -9.64 -7.61 13.01
N ILE A 161 -8.36 -7.84 12.69
CA ILE A 161 -7.68 -9.13 12.81
C ILE A 161 -6.93 -9.23 14.15
N GLY A 162 -6.76 -8.10 14.84
CA GLY A 162 -6.11 -7.99 16.14
C GLY A 162 -4.65 -7.53 16.10
N ASN A 163 -4.13 -7.13 14.93
CA ASN A 163 -2.78 -6.56 14.81
C ASN A 163 -2.74 -5.13 15.37
N ASN A 164 -1.61 -4.74 15.91
CA ASN A 164 -1.38 -3.40 16.43
C ASN A 164 -0.72 -2.52 15.35
N ILE A 165 -1.49 -1.61 14.76
CA ILE A 165 -1.05 -0.69 13.70
C ILE A 165 -0.53 0.59 14.34
N ILE A 166 0.74 0.91 14.13
CA ILE A 166 1.41 2.08 14.69
C ILE A 166 1.04 3.33 13.88
N LEU A 167 0.53 4.36 14.57
CA LEU A 167 0.15 5.64 13.97
C LEU A 167 1.10 6.79 14.34
N TYR A 168 1.82 6.66 15.47
CA TYR A 168 2.69 7.70 15.98
C TYR A 168 3.79 7.08 16.85
N ILE A 169 5.01 7.59 16.71
CA ILE A 169 6.17 7.19 17.51
C ILE A 169 6.89 8.43 18.01
N GLU A 170 7.13 8.49 19.29
CA GLU A 170 7.87 9.54 19.99
C GLU A 170 8.96 8.88 20.82
N GLU A 171 10.16 9.43 20.78
CA GLU A 171 11.28 9.02 21.63
C GLU A 171 11.31 9.85 22.91
N ILE A 172 11.46 9.17 24.01
CA ILE A 172 11.53 9.77 25.36
C ILE A 172 12.97 9.67 25.85
N GLU A 173 13.58 10.83 26.07
CA GLU A 173 14.93 10.93 26.67
C GLU A 173 14.90 10.68 28.19
#